data_62278ff3d699985f4b0b389eddd56652
#
_entry.id   62278ff3d699985f4b0b389eddd56652
#
_cell.length_a   1.000
_cell.length_b   1.000
_cell.length_c   1.000
_cell.angle_alpha   90.00
_cell.angle_beta   90.00
_cell.angle_gamma   90.00
#
_symmetry.space_group_name_H-M   'P 1'
#
loop_
_entity.id
_entity.type
_entity.pdbx_description
1 polymer ?
#
loop_
_entity_poly.entity_id
_entity_poly.type
_entity_poly.pdbx_seq_one_letter_code
_entity_poly.pdbx_strand_id
1 'polypeptide(L)'
;MSAAPHSPTPHTGPGLAGRMARAFIDSKLTPLLIITSVLLGAFGVIRLPREEEPQIKVPMIDVMVAMPGANAKEIEERVTRPMEKLLWEIPGVEYVYSTSSEGQSLVIVRYEVGSDPDDSLVKLTEQLRSNFDRIPHGVTQPLIKPKSIDDVPILALTFHSPEYDHLTLRRLVAQVDDAVKQVPLVAETMVIGGARRQVRVLLDPVKLASRNLSPVGLIPMLQQANRQYHA
;
A
#
# COMPACT_ATOMS: atom_id res chain seq x y z
N MET A 1 35.83 -76.76 26.94
CA MET A 1 35.42 -75.35 26.84
C MET A 1 34.00 -75.25 27.31
N SER A 2 33.78 -74.86 28.56
CA SER A 2 32.50 -74.78 29.25
C SER A 2 31.80 -73.43 28.94
N ALA A 3 30.60 -73.47 28.35
CA ALA A 3 29.81 -72.29 28.13
C ALA A 3 29.12 -71.88 29.46
N ALA A 4 29.38 -70.62 29.90
CA ALA A 4 28.76 -70.05 31.09
C ALA A 4 27.27 -69.72 30.79
N PRO A 5 26.35 -70.00 31.75
CA PRO A 5 24.93 -69.68 31.57
C PRO A 5 24.74 -68.15 31.68
N HIS A 6 24.03 -67.59 30.69
CA HIS A 6 23.54 -66.19 30.75
C HIS A 6 22.48 -66.09 31.85
N SER A 7 22.80 -65.36 32.89
CA SER A 7 21.85 -64.93 33.91
C SER A 7 20.81 -63.93 33.31
N PRO A 8 19.50 -64.15 33.53
CA PRO A 8 18.49 -63.18 33.08
C PRO A 8 18.63 -61.90 33.88
N THR A 9 18.71 -60.80 33.17
CA THR A 9 18.69 -59.46 33.75
C THR A 9 17.38 -59.20 34.49
N PRO A 10 17.38 -58.64 35.69
CA PRO A 10 16.17 -58.36 36.43
C PRO A 10 15.32 -57.36 35.64
N HIS A 11 14.09 -57.72 35.30
CA HIS A 11 13.09 -56.80 34.74
C HIS A 11 12.76 -55.76 35.79
N THR A 12 13.42 -54.62 35.74
CA THR A 12 13.01 -53.44 36.48
C THR A 12 11.59 -53.08 36.08
N GLY A 13 10.70 -53.06 37.05
CA GLY A 13 9.28 -52.71 36.80
C GLY A 13 9.08 -51.42 36.03
N PRO A 14 7.97 -51.18 35.42
CA PRO A 14 7.73 -50.03 34.55
C PRO A 14 8.06 -48.74 35.34
N GLY A 15 8.99 -47.96 34.82
CA GLY A 15 9.35 -46.66 35.38
C GLY A 15 8.12 -45.72 35.43
N LEU A 16 8.28 -44.51 35.94
CA LEU A 16 7.20 -43.51 36.08
C LEU A 16 6.38 -43.37 34.80
N ALA A 17 7.04 -43.27 33.65
CA ALA A 17 6.39 -43.21 32.33
C ALA A 17 5.54 -44.46 32.02
N GLY A 18 6.06 -45.65 32.34
CA GLY A 18 5.31 -46.89 32.11
C GLY A 18 4.11 -47.08 33.05
N ARG A 19 4.16 -46.56 34.25
CA ARG A 19 3.02 -46.51 35.17
C ARG A 19 1.93 -45.52 34.69
N MET A 20 2.32 -44.33 34.21
CA MET A 20 1.40 -43.36 33.61
C MET A 20 0.74 -43.95 32.34
N ALA A 21 1.54 -44.52 31.45
CA ALA A 21 1.01 -45.13 30.24
C ALA A 21 -0.02 -46.23 30.55
N ARG A 22 0.26 -47.12 31.52
CA ARG A 22 -0.66 -48.16 31.94
C ARG A 22 -1.97 -47.64 32.55
N ALA A 23 -1.89 -46.54 33.33
CA ALA A 23 -3.08 -45.91 33.91
C ALA A 23 -4.04 -45.35 32.83
N PHE A 24 -3.50 -44.90 31.69
CA PHE A 24 -4.28 -44.36 30.59
C PHE A 24 -4.75 -45.41 29.56
N ILE A 25 -3.96 -46.45 29.30
CA ILE A 25 -4.28 -47.47 28.29
C ILE A 25 -5.60 -48.19 28.61
N ASP A 26 -5.85 -48.53 29.88
CA ASP A 26 -7.04 -49.27 30.33
C ASP A 26 -8.17 -48.34 30.79
N SER A 27 -7.98 -47.04 30.72
CA SER A 27 -8.96 -46.05 31.20
C SER A 27 -10.07 -45.84 30.19
N LYS A 28 -11.33 -45.89 30.66
CA LYS A 28 -12.51 -45.51 29.86
C LYS A 28 -12.53 -44.00 29.46
N LEU A 29 -11.70 -43.18 30.11
CA LEU A 29 -11.57 -41.75 29.79
C LEU A 29 -10.68 -41.48 28.58
N THR A 30 -9.79 -42.44 28.24
CA THR A 30 -8.86 -42.25 27.10
C THR A 30 -9.57 -42.07 25.76
N PRO A 31 -10.57 -42.89 25.38
CA PRO A 31 -11.33 -42.63 24.17
C PRO A 31 -12.02 -41.27 24.16
N LEU A 32 -12.55 -40.85 25.32
CA LEU A 32 -13.19 -39.53 25.46
C LEU A 32 -12.20 -38.39 25.24
N LEU A 33 -11.01 -38.49 25.83
CA LEU A 33 -9.94 -37.50 25.64
C LEU A 33 -9.47 -37.42 24.18
N ILE A 34 -9.35 -38.58 23.51
CA ILE A 34 -8.97 -38.64 22.10
C ILE A 34 -10.03 -37.95 21.24
N ILE A 35 -11.31 -38.27 21.43
CA ILE A 35 -12.41 -37.66 20.68
C ILE A 35 -12.45 -36.16 20.93
N THR A 36 -12.34 -35.72 22.18
CA THR A 36 -12.33 -34.31 22.52
C THR A 36 -11.16 -33.57 21.88
N SER A 37 -9.96 -34.19 21.92
CA SER A 37 -8.76 -33.62 21.29
C SER A 37 -8.89 -33.49 19.78
N VAL A 38 -9.44 -34.52 19.11
CA VAL A 38 -9.70 -34.51 17.66
C VAL A 38 -10.73 -33.43 17.31
N LEU A 39 -11.83 -33.34 18.08
CA LEU A 39 -12.85 -32.32 17.85
C LEU A 39 -12.31 -30.90 18.07
N LEU A 40 -11.52 -30.70 19.13
CA LEU A 40 -10.88 -29.42 19.40
C LEU A 40 -9.86 -29.02 18.30
N GLY A 41 -9.08 -29.99 17.83
CA GLY A 41 -8.16 -29.80 16.71
C GLY A 41 -8.88 -29.45 15.41
N ALA A 42 -9.95 -30.19 15.09
CA ALA A 42 -10.78 -29.90 13.91
C ALA A 42 -11.42 -28.49 14.01
N PHE A 43 -11.97 -28.15 15.18
CA PHE A 43 -12.50 -26.83 15.45
C PHE A 43 -11.43 -25.73 15.28
N GLY A 44 -10.22 -25.96 15.82
CA GLY A 44 -9.09 -25.04 15.67
C GLY A 44 -8.72 -24.81 14.20
N VAL A 45 -8.64 -25.90 13.40
CA VAL A 45 -8.32 -25.79 11.96
C VAL A 45 -9.39 -25.02 11.18
N ILE A 46 -10.67 -25.20 11.51
CA ILE A 46 -11.78 -24.50 10.84
C ILE A 46 -11.80 -23.00 11.21
N ARG A 47 -11.46 -22.69 12.46
CA ARG A 47 -11.49 -21.30 12.99
C ARG A 47 -10.20 -20.54 12.74
N LEU A 48 -9.12 -21.21 12.39
CA LEU A 48 -7.85 -20.55 12.12
C LEU A 48 -7.95 -19.76 10.81
N PRO A 49 -7.76 -18.43 10.83
CA PRO A 49 -7.68 -17.66 9.61
C PRO A 49 -6.51 -18.16 8.77
N ARG A 50 -6.75 -18.31 7.47
CA ARG A 50 -5.73 -18.74 6.52
C ARG A 50 -5.38 -17.56 5.66
N GLU A 51 -4.14 -17.13 5.72
CA GLU A 51 -3.56 -16.07 4.93
C GLU A 51 -2.34 -16.61 4.19
N GLU A 52 -2.15 -16.19 2.96
CA GLU A 52 -1.00 -16.58 2.15
C GLU A 52 0.28 -15.92 2.71
N GLU A 53 0.17 -14.68 3.14
CA GLU A 53 1.25 -13.92 3.77
C GLU A 53 0.83 -13.44 5.16
N PRO A 54 1.74 -13.51 6.18
CA PRO A 54 1.41 -12.98 7.49
C PRO A 54 1.19 -11.47 7.41
N GLN A 55 0.09 -10.98 7.94
CA GLN A 55 -0.22 -9.55 8.00
C GLN A 55 0.74 -8.85 8.98
N ILE A 56 1.90 -8.48 8.46
CA ILE A 56 2.84 -7.63 9.18
C ILE A 56 2.39 -6.19 8.96
N LYS A 57 1.72 -5.62 9.94
CA LYS A 57 1.28 -4.22 9.89
C LYS A 57 2.51 -3.31 10.02
N VAL A 58 2.96 -2.80 8.91
CA VAL A 58 4.00 -1.76 8.82
C VAL A 58 3.40 -0.58 8.06
N PRO A 59 2.88 0.43 8.75
CA PRO A 59 2.33 1.57 8.06
C PRO A 59 3.42 2.29 7.26
N MET A 60 3.17 2.49 5.98
CA MET A 60 4.00 3.29 5.08
C MET A 60 3.13 4.38 4.46
N ILE A 61 3.64 5.61 4.47
CA ILE A 61 2.89 6.76 3.97
C ILE A 61 3.77 7.53 3.00
N ASP A 62 3.29 7.67 1.76
CA ASP A 62 3.93 8.48 0.73
C ASP A 62 3.46 9.94 0.87
N VAL A 63 4.40 10.85 0.97
CA VAL A 63 4.18 12.30 0.94
C VAL A 63 4.80 12.87 -0.32
N MET A 64 3.95 13.31 -1.25
CA MET A 64 4.38 13.89 -2.53
C MET A 64 4.15 15.39 -2.52
N VAL A 65 5.18 16.12 -2.94
CA VAL A 65 5.15 17.58 -3.02
C VAL A 65 5.70 18.02 -4.37
N ALA A 66 5.02 18.93 -5.06
CA ALA A 66 5.49 19.48 -6.31
C ALA A 66 5.94 20.94 -6.15
N MET A 67 7.03 21.29 -6.84
CA MET A 67 7.55 22.65 -6.99
C MET A 67 7.92 22.84 -8.47
N PRO A 68 6.94 23.18 -9.33
CA PRO A 68 7.17 23.29 -10.77
C PRO A 68 8.26 24.29 -11.11
N GLY A 69 9.18 23.90 -12.01
CA GLY A 69 10.30 24.74 -12.46
C GLY A 69 11.56 24.68 -11.61
N ALA A 70 11.54 24.01 -10.46
CA ALA A 70 12.73 23.82 -9.63
C ALA A 70 13.54 22.60 -10.10
N ASN A 71 14.86 22.67 -10.03
CA ASN A 71 15.73 21.53 -10.26
C ASN A 71 15.80 20.60 -9.04
N ALA A 72 16.32 19.37 -9.22
CA ALA A 72 16.35 18.36 -8.17
C ALA A 72 17.11 18.80 -6.90
N LYS A 73 18.22 19.56 -7.06
CA LYS A 73 19.01 20.06 -5.94
C LYS A 73 18.24 21.14 -5.14
N GLU A 74 17.55 22.01 -5.83
CA GLU A 74 16.71 23.03 -5.20
C GLU A 74 15.55 22.41 -4.42
N ILE A 75 14.93 21.37 -4.99
CA ILE A 75 13.89 20.58 -4.32
C ILE A 75 14.45 19.90 -3.07
N GLU A 76 15.63 19.28 -3.18
CA GLU A 76 16.28 18.65 -2.03
C GLU A 76 16.50 19.62 -0.88
N GLU A 77 17.11 20.78 -1.18
CA GLU A 77 17.50 21.75 -0.14
C GLU A 77 16.30 22.48 0.47
N ARG A 78 15.30 22.85 -0.34
CA ARG A 78 14.19 23.72 0.08
C ARG A 78 12.94 22.97 0.52
N VAL A 79 12.74 21.75 0.04
CA VAL A 79 11.52 20.98 0.26
C VAL A 79 11.83 19.67 0.99
N THR A 80 12.68 18.82 0.41
CA THR A 80 12.89 17.46 0.90
C THR A 80 13.54 17.43 2.27
N ARG A 81 14.69 18.07 2.45
CA ARG A 81 15.41 18.10 3.73
C ARG A 81 14.64 18.73 4.90
N PRO A 82 13.93 19.85 4.73
CA PRO A 82 13.06 20.36 5.78
C PRO A 82 11.92 19.42 6.13
N MET A 83 11.32 18.78 5.12
CA MET A 83 10.23 17.83 5.31
C MET A 83 10.70 16.55 6.01
N GLU A 84 11.87 16.01 5.65
CA GLU A 84 12.48 14.87 6.35
C GLU A 84 12.66 15.15 7.84
N LYS A 85 13.23 16.31 8.19
CA LYS A 85 13.43 16.67 9.59
C LYS A 85 12.11 16.74 10.36
N LEU A 86 11.09 17.31 9.74
CA LEU A 86 9.78 17.44 10.32
C LEU A 86 9.11 16.08 10.54
N LEU A 87 9.25 15.17 9.58
CA LEU A 87 8.64 13.84 9.63
C LEU A 87 9.39 12.91 10.59
N TRP A 88 10.70 13.10 10.79
CA TRP A 88 11.47 12.38 11.81
C TRP A 88 11.06 12.70 13.26
N GLU A 89 10.44 13.85 13.49
CA GLU A 89 9.96 14.25 14.82
C GLU A 89 8.69 13.51 15.25
N ILE A 90 8.04 12.77 14.33
CA ILE A 90 6.79 12.06 14.61
C ILE A 90 7.09 10.79 15.42
N PRO A 91 6.47 10.61 16.60
CA PRO A 91 6.66 9.40 17.40
C PRO A 91 6.20 8.14 16.66
N GLY A 92 7.06 7.11 16.65
CA GLY A 92 6.81 5.83 16.00
C GLY A 92 7.31 5.75 14.56
N VAL A 93 7.95 6.80 14.04
CA VAL A 93 8.65 6.74 12.75
C VAL A 93 9.95 5.95 12.90
N GLU A 94 10.11 4.89 12.10
CA GLU A 94 11.27 4.03 12.08
C GLU A 94 12.27 4.47 11.00
N TYR A 95 11.80 4.77 9.80
CA TYR A 95 12.62 5.24 8.68
C TYR A 95 11.90 6.29 7.84
N VAL A 96 12.68 7.20 7.28
CA VAL A 96 12.24 8.19 6.29
C VAL A 96 13.13 8.02 5.06
N TYR A 97 12.52 7.70 3.92
CA TYR A 97 13.19 7.63 2.63
C TYR A 97 12.73 8.78 1.76
N SER A 98 13.62 9.37 0.98
CA SER A 98 13.24 10.48 0.11
C SER A 98 13.87 10.38 -1.27
N THR A 99 13.19 10.96 -2.23
CA THR A 99 13.68 11.11 -3.61
C THR A 99 13.31 12.50 -4.10
N SER A 100 14.34 13.25 -4.52
CA SER A 100 14.18 14.57 -5.15
C SER A 100 14.39 14.45 -6.65
N SER A 101 13.40 14.89 -7.42
CA SER A 101 13.43 14.93 -8.89
C SER A 101 13.12 16.33 -9.38
N GLU A 102 13.30 16.60 -10.67
CA GLU A 102 12.91 17.90 -11.25
C GLU A 102 11.40 18.15 -11.03
N GLY A 103 11.09 19.24 -10.35
CA GLY A 103 9.73 19.68 -10.07
C GLY A 103 8.98 18.92 -8.97
N GLN A 104 9.55 17.88 -8.34
CA GLN A 104 8.84 17.10 -7.33
C GLN A 104 9.73 16.43 -6.29
N SER A 105 9.19 16.28 -5.09
CA SER A 105 9.75 15.50 -3.98
C SER A 105 8.79 14.38 -3.61
N LEU A 106 9.33 13.20 -3.36
CA LEU A 106 8.63 12.07 -2.74
C LEU A 106 9.35 11.74 -1.43
N VAL A 107 8.61 11.72 -0.33
CA VAL A 107 9.11 11.24 0.96
C VAL A 107 8.22 10.10 1.42
N ILE A 108 8.84 8.98 1.75
CA ILE A 108 8.20 7.76 2.24
C ILE A 108 8.50 7.64 3.72
N VAL A 109 7.47 7.69 4.55
CA VAL A 109 7.57 7.54 5.99
C VAL A 109 7.16 6.13 6.36
N ARG A 110 8.08 5.38 6.96
CA ARG A 110 7.83 4.05 7.49
C ARG A 110 7.75 4.12 9.01
N TYR A 111 6.71 3.55 9.57
CA TYR A 111 6.49 3.44 11.00
C TYR A 111 6.99 2.10 11.55
N GLU A 112 7.14 2.02 12.86
CA GLU A 112 7.48 0.79 13.57
C GLU A 112 6.44 -0.31 13.31
N VAL A 113 6.91 -1.56 13.26
CA VAL A 113 6.06 -2.73 13.06
C VAL A 113 5.01 -2.84 14.16
N GLY A 114 3.74 -3.00 13.77
CA GLY A 114 2.62 -3.11 14.69
C GLY A 114 1.98 -1.77 15.07
N SER A 115 2.49 -0.65 14.56
CA SER A 115 1.82 0.65 14.69
C SER A 115 0.44 0.63 14.03
N ASP A 116 -0.50 1.38 14.59
CA ASP A 116 -1.83 1.54 14.00
C ASP A 116 -1.73 2.44 12.76
N PRO A 117 -2.23 1.99 11.56
CA PRO A 117 -2.14 2.77 10.33
C PRO A 117 -2.91 4.09 10.38
N ASP A 118 -4.10 4.10 11.01
CA ASP A 118 -4.96 5.28 11.08
C ASP A 118 -4.36 6.33 12.03
N ASP A 119 -3.88 5.91 13.19
CA ASP A 119 -3.17 6.79 14.14
C ASP A 119 -1.89 7.37 13.51
N SER A 120 -1.13 6.57 12.77
CA SER A 120 0.06 7.01 12.04
C SER A 120 -0.27 8.07 10.98
N LEU A 121 -1.36 7.87 10.23
CA LEU A 121 -1.83 8.83 9.22
C LEU A 121 -2.29 10.14 9.85
N VAL A 122 -3.01 10.08 10.98
CA VAL A 122 -3.45 11.26 11.72
C VAL A 122 -2.26 12.06 12.22
N LYS A 123 -1.29 11.43 12.89
CA LYS A 123 -0.07 12.07 13.40
C LYS A 123 0.72 12.75 12.29
N LEU A 124 0.92 12.08 11.15
CA LEU A 124 1.62 12.64 10.00
C LEU A 124 0.87 13.86 9.43
N THR A 125 -0.44 13.72 9.27
CA THR A 125 -1.26 14.81 8.73
C THR A 125 -1.26 16.03 9.64
N GLU A 126 -1.37 15.83 10.95
CA GLU A 126 -1.29 16.92 11.92
C GLU A 126 0.08 17.59 11.96
N GLN A 127 1.16 16.81 11.90
CA GLN A 127 2.52 17.33 11.86
C GLN A 127 2.75 18.20 10.61
N LEU A 128 2.29 17.77 9.45
CA LEU A 128 2.37 18.56 8.23
C LEU A 128 1.49 19.83 8.29
N ARG A 129 0.27 19.72 8.82
CA ARG A 129 -0.67 20.85 8.92
C ARG A 129 -0.18 21.92 9.89
N SER A 130 0.32 21.54 11.05
CA SER A 130 0.80 22.47 12.08
C SER A 130 2.07 23.24 11.66
N ASN A 131 2.79 22.76 10.63
CA ASN A 131 3.99 23.38 10.09
C ASN A 131 3.80 23.91 8.66
N PHE A 132 2.57 24.16 8.25
CA PHE A 132 2.24 24.59 6.89
C PHE A 132 2.83 25.97 6.54
N ASP A 133 3.06 26.80 7.55
CA ASP A 133 3.73 28.11 7.46
C ASP A 133 5.19 28.05 7.02
N ARG A 134 5.82 26.87 7.18
CA ARG A 134 7.22 26.63 6.77
C ARG A 134 7.37 26.23 5.31
N ILE A 135 6.26 26.00 4.60
CA ILE A 135 6.29 25.61 3.19
C ILE A 135 6.75 26.77 2.33
N PRO A 136 7.79 26.61 1.49
CA PRO A 136 8.27 27.67 0.62
C PRO A 136 7.23 28.10 -0.43
N HIS A 137 7.27 29.36 -0.84
CA HIS A 137 6.42 29.84 -1.92
C HIS A 137 6.68 29.06 -3.22
N GLY A 138 5.60 28.73 -3.95
CA GLY A 138 5.65 27.97 -5.19
C GLY A 138 5.59 26.46 -5.02
N VAL A 139 5.55 25.98 -3.78
CA VAL A 139 5.37 24.55 -3.45
C VAL A 139 3.88 24.24 -3.32
N THR A 140 3.46 23.09 -3.88
CA THR A 140 2.07 22.62 -3.73
C THR A 140 1.81 22.05 -2.34
N GLN A 141 0.54 21.94 -1.98
CA GLN A 141 0.16 21.20 -0.78
C GLN A 141 0.62 19.74 -0.89
N PRO A 142 1.13 19.15 0.22
CA PRO A 142 1.50 17.75 0.24
C PRO A 142 0.33 16.83 -0.10
N LEU A 143 0.54 15.92 -1.04
CA LEU A 143 -0.36 14.82 -1.33
C LEU A 143 0.07 13.62 -0.48
N ILE A 144 -0.77 13.24 0.47
CA ILE A 144 -0.50 12.16 1.42
C ILE A 144 -1.23 10.90 0.93
N LYS A 145 -0.51 9.80 0.75
CA LYS A 145 -1.06 8.50 0.35
C LYS A 145 -0.58 7.41 1.30
N PRO A 146 -1.45 6.88 2.16
CA PRO A 146 -1.11 5.68 2.91
C PRO A 146 -0.90 4.51 1.95
N LYS A 147 0.00 3.60 2.30
CA LYS A 147 0.29 2.35 1.61
C LYS A 147 0.01 1.19 2.55
N SER A 148 -0.76 0.23 2.08
CA SER A 148 -1.01 -1.03 2.78
C SER A 148 -0.38 -2.19 2.02
N ILE A 149 -0.07 -3.26 2.74
CA ILE A 149 0.28 -4.54 2.13
C ILE A 149 -0.88 -5.11 1.29
N ASP A 150 -2.11 -4.71 1.62
CA ASP A 150 -3.32 -5.12 0.92
C ASP A 150 -3.55 -4.37 -0.40
N ASP A 151 -2.75 -3.35 -0.73
CA ASP A 151 -2.86 -2.56 -1.97
C ASP A 151 -2.29 -3.30 -3.21
N VAL A 152 -2.02 -4.60 -3.09
CA VAL A 152 -1.53 -5.42 -4.20
C VAL A 152 -2.68 -5.75 -5.15
N PRO A 153 -2.53 -5.47 -6.46
CA PRO A 153 -3.56 -5.83 -7.44
C PRO A 153 -3.78 -7.34 -7.48
N ILE A 154 -4.99 -7.79 -7.17
CA ILE A 154 -5.36 -9.22 -7.21
C ILE A 154 -5.74 -9.70 -8.60
N LEU A 155 -6.15 -8.77 -9.49
CA LEU A 155 -6.56 -9.07 -10.86
C LEU A 155 -6.13 -7.95 -11.80
N ALA A 156 -5.47 -8.31 -12.89
CA ALA A 156 -5.13 -7.41 -13.97
C ALA A 156 -5.86 -7.84 -15.25
N LEU A 157 -6.72 -6.97 -15.79
CA LEU A 157 -7.43 -7.19 -17.03
C LEU A 157 -6.79 -6.37 -18.15
N THR A 158 -6.29 -7.04 -19.19
CA THR A 158 -5.68 -6.38 -20.35
C THR A 158 -6.67 -6.34 -21.50
N PHE A 159 -6.93 -5.14 -22.00
CA PHE A 159 -7.83 -4.90 -23.14
C PHE A 159 -6.98 -4.47 -24.34
N HIS A 160 -7.14 -5.15 -25.46
CA HIS A 160 -6.54 -4.78 -26.73
C HIS A 160 -7.54 -4.97 -27.88
N SER A 161 -7.42 -4.20 -28.93
CA SER A 161 -8.22 -4.35 -30.14
C SER A 161 -7.44 -3.87 -31.36
N PRO A 162 -7.49 -4.58 -32.47
CA PRO A 162 -6.95 -4.10 -33.75
C PRO A 162 -7.91 -3.10 -34.45
N GLU A 163 -9.19 -3.08 -34.07
CA GLU A 163 -10.23 -2.28 -34.73
C GLU A 163 -10.49 -0.94 -34.04
N TYR A 164 -10.35 -0.90 -32.71
CA TYR A 164 -10.64 0.30 -31.93
C TYR A 164 -9.35 1.08 -31.61
N ASP A 165 -9.45 2.39 -31.74
CA ASP A 165 -8.38 3.29 -31.31
C ASP A 165 -8.27 3.35 -29.77
N HIS A 166 -7.15 3.85 -29.29
CA HIS A 166 -6.86 3.96 -27.85
C HIS A 166 -7.86 4.84 -27.08
N LEU A 167 -8.52 5.80 -27.73
CA LEU A 167 -9.52 6.64 -27.11
C LEU A 167 -10.82 5.87 -26.90
N THR A 168 -11.28 5.17 -27.94
CA THR A 168 -12.50 4.34 -27.88
C THR A 168 -12.32 3.19 -26.92
N LEU A 169 -11.17 2.51 -26.97
CA LEU A 169 -10.86 1.42 -26.07
C LEU A 169 -10.86 1.88 -24.60
N ARG A 170 -10.26 3.04 -24.29
CA ARG A 170 -10.31 3.61 -22.94
C ARG A 170 -11.73 3.93 -22.47
N ARG A 171 -12.61 4.39 -23.36
CA ARG A 171 -14.01 4.64 -23.01
C ARG A 171 -14.78 3.37 -22.70
N LEU A 172 -14.53 2.28 -23.44
CA LEU A 172 -15.11 0.96 -23.16
C LEU A 172 -14.60 0.42 -21.81
N VAL A 173 -13.27 0.51 -21.58
CA VAL A 173 -12.67 0.08 -20.31
C VAL A 173 -13.22 0.87 -19.13
N ALA A 174 -13.50 2.16 -19.29
CA ALA A 174 -14.13 2.96 -18.23
C ALA A 174 -15.52 2.43 -17.84
N GLN A 175 -16.31 1.95 -18.81
CA GLN A 175 -17.62 1.34 -18.52
C GLN A 175 -17.47 -0.01 -17.77
N VAL A 176 -16.43 -0.79 -18.13
CA VAL A 176 -16.11 -2.03 -17.41
C VAL A 176 -15.65 -1.72 -15.99
N ASP A 177 -14.80 -0.69 -15.82
CA ASP A 177 -14.32 -0.21 -14.53
C ASP A 177 -15.50 0.19 -13.61
N ASP A 178 -16.46 0.93 -14.14
CA ASP A 178 -17.67 1.30 -13.39
C ASP A 178 -18.52 0.08 -12.99
N ALA A 179 -18.58 -0.95 -13.83
CA ALA A 179 -19.29 -2.19 -13.52
C ALA A 179 -18.53 -3.03 -12.46
N VAL A 180 -17.20 -3.09 -12.56
CA VAL A 180 -16.36 -3.80 -11.59
C VAL A 180 -16.46 -3.16 -10.20
N LYS A 181 -16.51 -1.83 -10.10
CA LYS A 181 -16.70 -1.11 -8.82
C LYS A 181 -18.00 -1.44 -8.11
N GLN A 182 -19.01 -1.95 -8.83
CA GLN A 182 -20.27 -2.38 -8.23
C GLN A 182 -20.21 -3.78 -7.62
N VAL A 183 -19.16 -4.54 -7.89
CA VAL A 183 -18.97 -5.89 -7.32
C VAL A 183 -18.63 -5.76 -5.83
N PRO A 184 -19.34 -6.47 -4.93
CA PRO A 184 -19.00 -6.46 -3.51
C PRO A 184 -17.55 -6.86 -3.25
N LEU A 185 -16.91 -6.23 -2.26
CA LEU A 185 -15.53 -6.47 -1.84
C LEU A 185 -14.44 -5.98 -2.81
N VAL A 186 -14.78 -5.25 -3.87
CA VAL A 186 -13.81 -4.51 -4.66
C VAL A 186 -13.51 -3.20 -3.95
N ALA A 187 -12.25 -3.03 -3.51
CA ALA A 187 -11.81 -1.85 -2.79
C ALA A 187 -11.41 -0.71 -3.73
N GLU A 188 -10.53 -0.99 -4.69
CA GLU A 188 -10.02 0.00 -5.63
C GLU A 188 -9.84 -0.61 -7.02
N THR A 189 -10.02 0.20 -8.05
CA THR A 189 -9.74 -0.14 -9.44
C THR A 189 -8.91 0.95 -10.09
N MET A 190 -7.94 0.57 -10.93
CA MET A 190 -7.06 1.51 -11.60
C MET A 190 -7.03 1.25 -13.11
N VAL A 191 -7.41 2.24 -13.91
CA VAL A 191 -7.30 2.18 -15.38
C VAL A 191 -5.97 2.76 -15.83
N ILE A 192 -5.08 1.88 -16.34
CA ILE A 192 -3.75 2.24 -16.82
C ILE A 192 -3.73 2.23 -18.35
N GLY A 193 -3.11 3.24 -18.97
CA GLY A 193 -2.96 3.33 -20.42
C GLY A 193 -4.15 3.93 -21.16
N GLY A 194 -4.15 3.76 -22.48
CA GLY A 194 -5.09 4.39 -23.40
C GLY A 194 -4.91 5.91 -23.53
N ALA A 195 -5.50 6.51 -24.57
CA ALA A 195 -5.46 7.95 -24.78
C ALA A 195 -6.57 8.64 -23.97
N ARG A 196 -6.21 9.68 -23.22
CA ARG A 196 -7.20 10.57 -22.58
C ARG A 196 -7.67 11.61 -23.59
N ARG A 197 -8.98 11.86 -23.63
CA ARG A 197 -9.52 12.95 -24.45
C ARG A 197 -8.98 14.28 -23.91
N GLN A 198 -8.36 15.05 -24.79
CA GLN A 198 -7.85 16.39 -24.49
C GLN A 198 -8.11 17.34 -25.63
N VAL A 199 -8.25 18.60 -25.32
CA VAL A 199 -8.24 19.68 -26.31
C VAL A 199 -6.83 20.26 -26.33
N ARG A 200 -6.13 20.10 -27.48
CA ARG A 200 -4.77 20.62 -27.63
C ARG A 200 -4.83 21.90 -28.46
N VAL A 201 -4.38 22.98 -27.86
CA VAL A 201 -4.25 24.27 -28.53
C VAL A 201 -2.81 24.43 -29.03
N LEU A 202 -2.62 24.34 -30.35
CA LEU A 202 -1.32 24.53 -31.00
C LEU A 202 -1.18 26.00 -31.40
N LEU A 203 -0.17 26.66 -30.88
CA LEU A 203 0.13 28.06 -31.18
C LEU A 203 1.13 28.14 -32.34
N ASP A 204 0.79 28.92 -33.37
CA ASP A 204 1.68 29.22 -34.48
C ASP A 204 2.43 30.55 -34.18
N PRO A 205 3.76 30.51 -33.95
CA PRO A 205 4.52 31.69 -33.55
C PRO A 205 4.54 32.78 -34.60
N VAL A 206 4.50 32.41 -35.91
CA VAL A 206 4.50 33.42 -36.99
C VAL A 206 3.17 34.18 -37.03
N LYS A 207 2.04 33.46 -36.88
CA LYS A 207 0.72 34.09 -36.82
C LYS A 207 0.52 34.94 -35.56
N LEU A 208 1.11 34.52 -34.44
CA LEU A 208 1.08 35.32 -33.21
C LEU A 208 1.87 36.62 -33.37
N ALA A 209 3.09 36.54 -33.91
CA ALA A 209 3.92 37.73 -34.16
C ALA A 209 3.26 38.69 -35.15
N SER A 210 2.64 38.20 -36.23
CA SER A 210 1.92 39.02 -37.20
C SER A 210 0.72 39.79 -36.63
N ARG A 211 0.20 39.32 -35.49
CA ARG A 211 -0.94 39.94 -34.79
C ARG A 211 -0.56 40.64 -33.49
N ASN A 212 0.74 40.78 -33.21
CA ASN A 212 1.28 41.33 -31.98
C ASN A 212 0.75 40.64 -30.70
N LEU A 213 0.51 39.34 -30.77
CA LEU A 213 0.03 38.54 -29.65
C LEU A 213 1.18 37.78 -29.01
N SER A 214 1.24 37.81 -27.69
CA SER A 214 2.20 37.02 -26.90
C SER A 214 1.55 35.66 -26.54
N PRO A 215 2.29 34.54 -26.64
CA PRO A 215 1.80 33.25 -26.15
C PRO A 215 1.36 33.29 -24.69
N VAL A 216 2.07 34.04 -23.84
CA VAL A 216 1.74 34.19 -22.41
C VAL A 216 0.42 34.95 -22.22
N GLY A 217 0.16 35.98 -23.06
CA GLY A 217 -1.08 36.75 -23.02
C GLY A 217 -2.35 35.93 -23.42
N LEU A 218 -2.18 34.83 -24.15
CA LEU A 218 -3.31 33.97 -24.51
C LEU A 218 -3.72 33.02 -23.38
N ILE A 219 -2.85 32.73 -22.41
CA ILE A 219 -3.15 31.79 -21.32
C ILE A 219 -4.40 32.26 -20.53
N PRO A 220 -4.48 33.50 -20.02
CA PRO A 220 -5.65 33.94 -19.27
C PRO A 220 -6.93 33.98 -20.12
N MET A 221 -6.83 34.26 -21.43
CA MET A 221 -7.98 34.24 -22.34
C MET A 221 -8.53 32.80 -22.51
N LEU A 222 -7.62 31.83 -22.68
CA LEU A 222 -7.99 30.41 -22.76
C LEU A 222 -8.58 29.90 -21.44
N GLN A 223 -8.02 30.33 -20.32
CA GLN A 223 -8.54 29.99 -19.00
C GLN A 223 -9.95 30.57 -18.77
N GLN A 224 -10.20 31.80 -19.22
CA GLN A 224 -11.53 32.42 -19.15
C GLN A 224 -12.54 31.70 -20.06
N ALA A 225 -12.13 31.35 -21.30
CA ALA A 225 -12.98 30.61 -22.23
C ALA A 225 -13.34 29.20 -21.74
N ASN A 226 -12.51 28.60 -20.86
CA ASN A 226 -12.74 27.28 -20.27
C ASN A 226 -13.49 27.33 -18.91
N ARG A 227 -13.96 28.49 -18.47
CA ARG A 227 -14.78 28.60 -17.26
C ARG A 227 -16.21 28.16 -17.54
N GLN A 228 -16.73 27.26 -16.70
CA GLN A 228 -18.16 26.97 -16.67
C GLN A 228 -18.87 28.08 -15.88
N TYR A 229 -19.82 28.71 -16.51
CA TYR A 229 -20.75 29.60 -15.81
C TYR A 229 -22.00 28.77 -15.50
N HIS A 230 -22.28 28.57 -14.21
CA HIS A 230 -23.58 28.10 -13.79
C HIS A 230 -24.53 29.29 -13.82
N ALA A 231 -25.54 29.21 -14.70
CA ALA A 231 -26.65 30.15 -14.73
C ALA A 231 -27.68 29.78 -13.67
#